data_598259f5ffa18681e7c304d83e59b088
#
_entry.id   598259f5ffa18681e7c304d83e59b088
#
_cell.length_a   1.000
_cell.length_b   1.000
_cell.length_c   1.000
_cell.angle_alpha   90.00
_cell.angle_beta   90.00
_cell.angle_gamma   90.00
#
_symmetry.space_group_name_H-M   'P 1'
#
loop_
_entity.id
_entity.type
_entity.pdbx_description
1 polymer ?
#
loop_
_entity_poly.entity_id
_entity_poly.type
_entity_poly.pdbx_seq_one_letter_code
_entity_poly.pdbx_strand_id
1 'polypeptide(L)'
;MKIALDPTPFHHTHKLLEFPAVAAELGFKYLQMTPHPDLIPFFNHPKADDNLVKKMKQACKDSGVEIASVLPVLRWSGPDEDAREAAIRYWKRAIQITVDLGVKTMNTEFSGRPERAEESERAFYRSMEELLPIIEREGLDVLIDPHPDDFVEDGLQAIRTIRGVNSKNIGLVYVASHTFHMNQPPLTIMREAGEMLRLVHVSDTMDHKRSHGLRYITNPPGNSVRVHQHLKIGDGDVNWPEFFGGLKEIGFLDNPNSVMCSSVFAENEKNKETAKYQLAKIQEMIG
;
A
#
# COMPACT_ATOMS: atom_id res chain seq x y z
N MET A 1 -8.97 13.59 -5.80
CA MET A 1 -8.20 12.34 -5.63
C MET A 1 -6.73 12.55 -6.05
N LYS A 2 -5.79 11.83 -5.43
CA LYS A 2 -4.35 11.86 -5.71
C LYS A 2 -3.95 10.61 -6.47
N ILE A 3 -3.18 10.75 -7.57
CA ILE A 3 -2.58 9.58 -8.27
C ILE A 3 -1.10 9.54 -7.93
N ALA A 4 -0.68 8.52 -7.21
CA ALA A 4 0.67 8.36 -6.70
C ALA A 4 1.45 7.26 -7.46
N LEU A 5 2.75 7.44 -7.56
CA LEU A 5 3.69 6.40 -8.02
C LEU A 5 4.10 5.52 -6.83
N ASP A 6 4.09 4.21 -7.01
CA ASP A 6 4.86 3.26 -6.20
C ASP A 6 6.30 3.20 -6.78
N PRO A 7 7.32 3.64 -6.05
CA PRO A 7 8.69 3.67 -6.55
C PRO A 7 9.44 2.34 -6.42
N THR A 8 8.83 1.30 -5.86
CA THR A 8 9.49 0.01 -5.62
C THR A 8 10.23 -0.54 -6.86
N PRO A 9 9.69 -0.45 -8.10
CA PRO A 9 10.40 -0.90 -9.29
C PRO A 9 11.71 -0.17 -9.56
N PHE A 10 11.90 1.01 -8.98
CA PHE A 10 13.08 1.85 -9.18
C PHE A 10 14.15 1.69 -8.10
N HIS A 11 13.92 0.88 -7.06
CA HIS A 11 14.85 0.71 -5.94
C HIS A 11 16.25 0.20 -6.36
N HIS A 12 16.35 -0.54 -7.46
CA HIS A 12 17.62 -1.07 -7.96
C HIS A 12 18.40 -0.09 -8.84
N THR A 13 17.72 0.94 -9.36
CA THR A 13 18.27 1.87 -10.35
C THR A 13 18.44 3.28 -9.82
N HIS A 14 17.76 3.63 -8.72
CA HIS A 14 17.75 4.97 -8.15
C HIS A 14 17.88 4.91 -6.62
N LYS A 15 18.51 5.94 -6.04
CA LYS A 15 18.59 6.11 -4.59
C LYS A 15 17.27 6.67 -4.03
N LEU A 16 17.02 6.45 -2.76
CA LEU A 16 15.81 6.89 -2.06
C LEU A 16 15.46 8.37 -2.32
N LEU A 17 16.44 9.28 -2.25
CA LEU A 17 16.22 10.72 -2.43
C LEU A 17 15.98 11.13 -3.90
N GLU A 18 16.15 10.22 -4.84
CA GLU A 18 15.90 10.46 -6.27
C GLU A 18 14.45 10.12 -6.67
N PHE A 19 13.71 9.39 -5.86
CA PHE A 19 12.33 8.97 -6.18
C PHE A 19 11.38 10.13 -6.46
N PRO A 20 11.40 11.27 -5.74
CA PRO A 20 10.57 12.41 -6.11
C PRO A 20 10.85 12.93 -7.51
N ALA A 21 12.13 13.02 -7.92
CA ALA A 21 12.50 13.45 -9.26
C ALA A 21 12.06 12.43 -10.34
N VAL A 22 12.18 11.12 -10.05
CA VAL A 22 11.68 10.05 -10.93
C VAL A 22 10.17 10.17 -11.10
N ALA A 23 9.42 10.37 -10.03
CA ALA A 23 7.97 10.56 -10.10
C ALA A 23 7.60 11.75 -10.98
N ALA A 24 8.27 12.90 -10.80
CA ALA A 24 8.08 14.09 -11.61
C ALA A 24 8.39 13.85 -13.11
N GLU A 25 9.50 13.18 -13.42
CA GLU A 25 9.88 12.80 -14.79
C GLU A 25 8.81 11.94 -15.48
N LEU A 26 8.16 11.08 -14.70
CA LEU A 26 7.12 10.18 -15.18
C LEU A 26 5.72 10.83 -15.26
N GLY A 27 5.58 12.07 -14.79
CA GLY A 27 4.32 12.82 -14.81
C GLY A 27 3.45 12.67 -13.56
N PHE A 28 3.95 12.02 -12.51
CA PHE A 28 3.25 11.91 -11.23
C PHE A 28 3.48 13.16 -10.36
N LYS A 29 2.42 13.62 -9.71
CA LYS A 29 2.48 14.68 -8.69
C LYS A 29 2.58 14.14 -7.27
N TYR A 30 2.34 12.85 -7.10
CA TYR A 30 2.32 12.20 -5.80
C TYR A 30 3.17 10.93 -5.82
N LEU A 31 3.75 10.62 -4.65
CA LEU A 31 4.58 9.46 -4.40
C LEU A 31 4.04 8.70 -3.19
N GLN A 32 3.99 7.38 -3.24
CA GLN A 32 3.86 6.53 -2.07
C GLN A 32 5.25 6.13 -1.60
N MET A 33 5.60 6.41 -0.35
CA MET A 33 6.86 5.92 0.22
C MET A 33 6.70 4.47 0.62
N THR A 34 7.36 3.58 -0.12
CA THR A 34 7.34 2.12 0.11
C THR A 34 8.50 1.68 1.01
N PRO A 35 8.49 0.44 1.54
CA PRO A 35 9.58 -0.05 2.37
C PRO A 35 10.93 0.09 1.67
N HIS A 36 11.89 0.72 2.34
CA HIS A 36 13.23 0.96 1.81
C HIS A 36 14.28 0.75 2.90
N PRO A 37 15.44 0.14 2.58
CA PRO A 37 16.50 -0.13 3.57
C PRO A 37 16.96 1.07 4.36
N ASP A 38 16.92 2.27 3.79
CA ASP A 38 17.40 3.51 4.44
C ASP A 38 16.28 4.29 5.14
N LEU A 39 15.01 3.99 4.87
CA LEU A 39 13.86 4.70 5.45
C LEU A 39 13.16 3.81 6.51
N ILE A 40 12.29 2.95 6.04
CA ILE A 40 11.52 1.98 6.83
C ILE A 40 11.69 0.61 6.16
N PRO A 41 12.64 -0.23 6.59
CA PRO A 41 12.84 -1.54 6.00
C PRO A 41 11.67 -2.48 6.28
N PHE A 42 11.49 -3.50 5.44
CA PHE A 42 10.56 -4.59 5.72
C PHE A 42 10.88 -5.25 7.06
N PHE A 43 9.87 -5.38 7.93
CA PHE A 43 9.90 -6.12 9.18
C PHE A 43 11.03 -5.73 10.15
N ASN A 44 11.63 -4.56 9.96
CA ASN A 44 12.76 -4.09 10.74
C ASN A 44 12.55 -2.68 11.29
N HIS A 45 13.41 -2.31 12.25
CA HIS A 45 13.37 -0.97 12.84
C HIS A 45 13.61 0.11 11.79
N PRO A 46 12.73 1.14 11.71
CA PRO A 46 12.93 2.29 10.83
C PRO A 46 14.27 2.97 11.08
N LYS A 47 14.99 3.31 10.00
CA LYS A 47 16.36 3.84 10.07
C LYS A 47 16.44 5.34 9.84
N ALA A 48 15.41 5.94 9.25
CA ALA A 48 15.46 7.37 8.94
C ALA A 48 15.69 8.21 10.18
N ASP A 49 16.69 9.07 10.10
CA ASP A 49 16.95 10.15 11.05
C ASP A 49 16.35 11.48 10.57
N ASP A 50 16.42 12.51 11.40
CA ASP A 50 15.88 13.83 11.09
C ASP A 50 16.55 14.48 9.88
N ASN A 51 17.82 14.16 9.62
CA ASN A 51 18.54 14.68 8.47
C ASN A 51 18.02 14.05 7.16
N LEU A 52 17.76 12.74 7.14
CA LEU A 52 17.18 12.07 6.00
C LEU A 52 15.76 12.59 5.72
N VAL A 53 14.94 12.77 6.78
CA VAL A 53 13.59 13.35 6.66
C VAL A 53 13.66 14.75 6.05
N LYS A 54 14.55 15.62 6.52
CA LYS A 54 14.75 16.97 5.94
C LYS A 54 15.15 16.93 4.48
N LYS A 55 16.10 16.03 4.11
CA LYS A 55 16.53 15.85 2.73
C LYS A 55 15.40 15.35 1.84
N MET A 56 14.58 14.42 2.31
CA MET A 56 13.42 13.93 1.57
C MET A 56 12.39 15.04 1.33
N LYS A 57 12.08 15.83 2.35
CA LYS A 57 11.18 17.01 2.19
C LYS A 57 11.73 18.01 1.18
N GLN A 58 13.05 18.23 1.17
CA GLN A 58 13.68 19.10 0.18
C GLN A 58 13.60 18.51 -1.22
N ALA A 59 13.91 17.22 -1.40
CA ALA A 59 13.80 16.53 -2.68
C ALA A 59 12.37 16.57 -3.26
N CYS A 60 11.37 16.41 -2.42
CA CYS A 60 9.96 16.57 -2.80
C CYS A 60 9.66 18.00 -3.26
N LYS A 61 10.11 19.01 -2.50
CA LYS A 61 9.93 20.43 -2.86
C LYS A 61 10.62 20.76 -4.17
N ASP A 62 11.85 20.31 -4.39
CA ASP A 62 12.64 20.60 -5.60
C ASP A 62 12.03 19.98 -6.86
N SER A 63 11.36 18.84 -6.72
CA SER A 63 10.71 18.12 -7.82
C SER A 63 9.23 18.52 -8.01
N GLY A 64 8.63 19.26 -7.07
CA GLY A 64 7.20 19.59 -7.09
C GLY A 64 6.29 18.36 -6.86
N VAL A 65 6.81 17.32 -6.18
CA VAL A 65 6.08 16.09 -5.86
C VAL A 65 5.77 16.04 -4.37
N GLU A 66 4.58 15.58 -4.01
CA GLU A 66 4.16 15.38 -2.64
C GLU A 66 4.12 13.90 -2.27
N ILE A 67 4.38 13.57 -1.01
CA ILE A 67 4.18 12.21 -0.49
C ILE A 67 2.69 12.05 -0.13
N ALA A 68 2.00 11.15 -0.83
CA ALA A 68 0.58 10.87 -0.60
C ALA A 68 0.38 9.91 0.58
N SER A 69 1.26 8.92 0.73
CA SER A 69 1.20 7.94 1.82
C SER A 69 2.57 7.35 2.12
N VAL A 70 2.69 6.78 3.32
CA VAL A 70 3.86 5.99 3.76
C VAL A 70 3.40 4.57 4.00
N LEU A 71 4.10 3.59 3.41
CA LEU A 71 3.82 2.16 3.53
C LEU A 71 4.88 1.48 4.41
N PRO A 72 4.71 1.41 5.74
CA PRO A 72 5.47 0.48 6.57
C PRO A 72 4.85 -0.92 6.46
N VAL A 73 5.69 -1.95 6.38
CA VAL A 73 5.28 -3.35 6.50
C VAL A 73 5.99 -3.96 7.70
N LEU A 74 5.27 -4.04 8.81
CA LEU A 74 5.79 -4.43 10.12
C LEU A 74 4.84 -5.45 10.76
N ARG A 75 5.38 -6.50 11.40
CA ARG A 75 4.61 -7.65 11.87
C ARG A 75 3.84 -7.40 13.18
N TRP A 76 3.00 -6.40 13.19
CA TRP A 76 2.17 -6.02 14.34
C TRP A 76 1.08 -7.04 14.71
N SER A 77 0.71 -7.91 13.78
CA SER A 77 -0.20 -9.04 13.99
C SER A 77 0.56 -10.37 14.15
N GLY A 78 1.88 -10.31 14.35
CA GLY A 78 2.67 -11.50 14.61
C GLY A 78 2.21 -12.19 15.89
N PRO A 79 1.96 -13.53 15.88
CA PRO A 79 1.41 -14.24 17.05
C PRO A 79 2.42 -14.42 18.18
N ASP A 80 3.71 -14.19 17.93
CA ASP A 80 4.76 -14.26 18.95
C ASP A 80 4.89 -12.91 19.66
N GLU A 81 4.68 -12.89 20.97
CA GLU A 81 4.57 -11.64 21.74
C GLU A 81 5.82 -10.76 21.68
N ASP A 82 7.01 -11.32 21.88
CA ASP A 82 8.26 -10.56 21.82
C ASP A 82 8.46 -9.89 20.45
N ALA A 83 8.10 -10.61 19.37
CA ALA A 83 8.16 -10.09 18.01
C ALA A 83 7.09 -9.01 17.77
N ARG A 84 5.87 -9.18 18.32
CA ARG A 84 4.80 -8.18 18.28
C ARG A 84 5.21 -6.90 18.99
N GLU A 85 5.74 -6.99 20.21
CA GLU A 85 6.22 -5.83 20.96
C GLU A 85 7.36 -5.09 20.25
N ALA A 86 8.26 -5.83 19.60
CA ALA A 86 9.29 -5.22 18.76
C ALA A 86 8.66 -4.46 17.60
N ALA A 87 7.66 -5.06 16.91
CA ALA A 87 6.93 -4.41 15.82
C ALA A 87 6.19 -3.15 16.29
N ILE A 88 5.62 -3.14 17.51
CA ILE A 88 5.00 -1.94 18.09
C ILE A 88 6.02 -0.81 18.27
N ARG A 89 7.23 -1.11 18.74
CA ARG A 89 8.31 -0.09 18.80
C ARG A 89 8.66 0.45 17.42
N TYR A 90 8.69 -0.41 16.41
CA TYR A 90 8.96 -0.01 15.02
C TYR A 90 7.82 0.84 14.45
N TRP A 91 6.57 0.49 14.74
CA TRP A 91 5.39 1.27 14.38
C TRP A 91 5.41 2.67 14.98
N LYS A 92 5.72 2.80 16.28
CA LYS A 92 5.85 4.12 16.94
C LYS A 92 6.90 5.00 16.24
N ARG A 93 8.04 4.41 15.81
CA ARG A 93 9.04 5.15 15.02
C ARG A 93 8.57 5.46 13.61
N ALA A 94 7.88 4.54 12.93
CA ALA A 94 7.32 4.79 11.60
C ALA A 94 6.26 5.90 11.62
N ILE A 95 5.41 5.94 12.63
CA ILE A 95 4.44 7.02 12.87
C ILE A 95 5.19 8.35 13.01
N GLN A 96 6.22 8.43 13.84
CA GLN A 96 7.00 9.65 14.02
C GLN A 96 7.62 10.13 12.70
N ILE A 97 8.25 9.24 11.92
CA ILE A 97 8.80 9.58 10.60
C ILE A 97 7.71 10.11 9.67
N THR A 98 6.53 9.51 9.67
CA THR A 98 5.39 9.94 8.84
C THR A 98 4.91 11.35 9.22
N VAL A 99 4.81 11.63 10.50
CA VAL A 99 4.48 12.96 11.04
C VAL A 99 5.55 13.98 10.65
N ASP A 100 6.82 13.64 10.82
CA ASP A 100 7.95 14.51 10.50
C ASP A 100 8.04 14.83 9.00
N LEU A 101 7.65 13.87 8.14
CA LEU A 101 7.49 14.09 6.70
C LEU A 101 6.30 15.01 6.36
N GLY A 102 5.37 15.23 7.28
CA GLY A 102 4.14 16.00 7.07
C GLY A 102 3.06 15.22 6.34
N VAL A 103 3.15 13.88 6.33
CA VAL A 103 2.19 12.99 5.69
C VAL A 103 1.12 12.56 6.70
N LYS A 104 -0.13 12.45 6.25
CA LYS A 104 -1.26 12.07 7.12
C LYS A 104 -1.79 10.66 6.86
N THR A 105 -1.38 10.03 5.78
CA THR A 105 -1.86 8.70 5.41
C THR A 105 -0.73 7.69 5.50
N MET A 106 -0.96 6.63 6.24
CA MET A 106 -0.15 5.42 6.23
C MET A 106 -0.99 4.29 5.65
N ASN A 107 -0.36 3.41 4.89
CA ASN A 107 -1.03 2.19 4.43
C ASN A 107 -0.13 0.98 4.70
N THR A 108 -0.74 -0.18 4.96
CA THR A 108 -0.01 -1.38 5.39
C THR A 108 -0.84 -2.64 5.16
N GLU A 109 -0.24 -3.79 5.42
CA GLU A 109 -0.87 -5.10 5.48
C GLU A 109 -1.26 -5.46 6.92
N PHE A 110 -2.10 -6.47 7.10
CA PHE A 110 -2.35 -7.05 8.42
C PHE A 110 -1.09 -7.67 9.02
N SER A 111 -0.22 -8.23 8.19
CA SER A 111 1.13 -8.74 8.57
C SER A 111 1.12 -9.82 9.65
N GLY A 112 0.12 -10.69 9.66
CA GLY A 112 0.02 -11.84 10.56
C GLY A 112 0.54 -13.15 9.95
N ARG A 113 -0.01 -14.26 10.42
CA ARG A 113 0.34 -15.61 9.99
C ARG A 113 -0.92 -16.41 9.67
N PRO A 114 -1.12 -16.85 8.42
CA PRO A 114 -2.33 -17.60 8.05
C PRO A 114 -2.46 -18.94 8.78
N GLU A 115 -1.33 -19.60 9.07
CA GLU A 115 -1.28 -20.86 9.82
C GLU A 115 -1.63 -20.71 11.32
N ARG A 116 -1.63 -19.46 11.83
CA ARG A 116 -1.98 -19.10 13.21
C ARG A 116 -2.97 -17.92 13.21
N ALA A 117 -4.01 -18.00 12.37
CA ALA A 117 -4.91 -16.88 12.08
C ALA A 117 -5.58 -16.30 13.33
N GLU A 118 -6.14 -17.15 14.22
CA GLU A 118 -6.79 -16.67 15.44
C GLU A 118 -5.83 -15.95 16.41
N GLU A 119 -4.59 -16.43 16.50
CA GLU A 119 -3.57 -15.79 17.33
C GLU A 119 -3.12 -14.47 16.72
N SER A 120 -3.01 -14.42 15.39
CA SER A 120 -2.69 -13.21 14.64
C SER A 120 -3.79 -12.16 14.78
N GLU A 121 -5.06 -12.55 14.74
CA GLU A 121 -6.18 -11.64 14.96
C GLU A 121 -6.17 -11.06 16.38
N ARG A 122 -5.92 -11.90 17.39
CA ARG A 122 -5.77 -11.42 18.77
C ARG A 122 -4.58 -10.46 18.93
N ALA A 123 -3.45 -10.77 18.28
CA ALA A 123 -2.26 -9.91 18.27
C ALA A 123 -2.55 -8.57 17.58
N PHE A 124 -3.30 -8.57 16.47
CA PHE A 124 -3.74 -7.37 15.78
C PHE A 124 -4.53 -6.43 16.70
N TYR A 125 -5.57 -6.93 17.37
CA TYR A 125 -6.37 -6.07 18.26
C TYR A 125 -5.56 -5.54 19.44
N ARG A 126 -4.69 -6.34 20.06
CA ARG A 126 -3.78 -5.85 21.11
C ARG A 126 -2.84 -4.76 20.60
N SER A 127 -2.34 -4.92 19.37
CA SER A 127 -1.50 -3.89 18.73
C SER A 127 -2.27 -2.61 18.46
N MET A 128 -3.55 -2.72 18.07
CA MET A 128 -4.44 -1.57 17.92
C MET A 128 -4.68 -0.84 19.24
N GLU A 129 -4.93 -1.56 20.35
CA GLU A 129 -5.08 -0.95 21.66
C GLU A 129 -3.88 -0.07 22.05
N GLU A 130 -2.66 -0.47 21.66
CA GLU A 130 -1.44 0.30 21.95
C GLU A 130 -1.17 1.44 20.98
N LEU A 131 -1.49 1.28 19.70
CA LEU A 131 -1.13 2.25 18.66
C LEU A 131 -2.24 3.25 18.37
N LEU A 132 -3.51 2.87 18.52
CA LEU A 132 -4.65 3.72 18.18
C LEU A 132 -4.64 5.08 18.89
N PRO A 133 -4.34 5.18 20.20
CA PRO A 133 -4.26 6.48 20.88
C PRO A 133 -3.20 7.40 20.28
N ILE A 134 -2.13 6.84 19.73
CA ILE A 134 -1.06 7.62 19.07
C ILE A 134 -1.52 8.05 17.68
N ILE A 135 -2.10 7.14 16.91
CA ILE A 135 -2.63 7.39 15.56
C ILE A 135 -3.67 8.52 15.60
N GLU A 136 -4.60 8.45 16.54
CA GLU A 136 -5.67 9.45 16.71
C GLU A 136 -5.12 10.81 17.17
N ARG A 137 -4.18 10.82 18.12
CA ARG A 137 -3.53 12.06 18.60
C ARG A 137 -2.78 12.78 17.48
N GLU A 138 -2.06 12.04 16.64
CA GLU A 138 -1.30 12.61 15.50
C GLU A 138 -2.21 12.92 14.30
N GLY A 139 -3.49 12.55 14.34
CA GLY A 139 -4.45 12.75 13.27
C GLY A 139 -4.09 12.02 11.97
N LEU A 140 -3.53 10.82 12.12
CA LEU A 140 -3.15 9.96 11.00
C LEU A 140 -4.31 9.07 10.59
N ASP A 141 -4.38 8.77 9.30
CA ASP A 141 -5.15 7.67 8.75
C ASP A 141 -4.22 6.47 8.52
N VAL A 142 -4.58 5.31 9.09
CA VAL A 142 -3.89 4.05 8.85
C VAL A 142 -4.82 3.12 8.09
N LEU A 143 -4.45 2.80 6.85
CA LEU A 143 -5.26 2.03 5.91
C LEU A 143 -4.63 0.66 5.72
N ILE A 144 -5.44 -0.40 5.81
CA ILE A 144 -4.95 -1.78 5.87
C ILE A 144 -5.52 -2.57 4.70
N ASP A 145 -4.68 -3.32 4.01
CA ASP A 145 -5.11 -4.20 2.92
C ASP A 145 -5.08 -5.69 3.30
N PRO A 146 -6.05 -6.47 2.81
CA PRO A 146 -5.96 -7.91 2.81
C PRO A 146 -4.87 -8.34 1.83
N HIS A 147 -3.99 -9.24 2.27
CA HIS A 147 -2.79 -9.57 1.52
C HIS A 147 -2.65 -11.10 1.39
N PRO A 148 -2.29 -11.64 0.21
CA PRO A 148 -2.01 -13.07 0.06
C PRO A 148 -0.95 -13.55 1.05
N ASP A 149 -1.14 -14.75 1.61
CA ASP A 149 -0.31 -15.36 2.65
C ASP A 149 -0.32 -14.62 4.00
N ASP A 150 -1.36 -13.80 4.24
CA ASP A 150 -1.65 -13.20 5.55
C ASP A 150 -2.85 -13.92 6.22
N PHE A 151 -3.11 -13.64 7.49
CA PHE A 151 -4.28 -14.20 8.17
C PHE A 151 -5.61 -13.60 7.69
N VAL A 152 -5.55 -12.48 6.98
CA VAL A 152 -6.66 -11.86 6.26
C VAL A 152 -6.30 -11.70 4.79
N GLU A 153 -6.81 -12.60 3.95
CA GLU A 153 -6.69 -12.53 2.49
C GLU A 153 -7.98 -12.01 1.80
N ASP A 154 -9.10 -12.09 2.49
CA ASP A 154 -10.44 -11.81 1.99
C ASP A 154 -10.84 -10.36 2.26
N GLY A 155 -11.32 -9.64 1.23
CA GLY A 155 -11.70 -8.23 1.35
C GLY A 155 -12.85 -7.98 2.30
N LEU A 156 -13.87 -8.86 2.35
CA LEU A 156 -14.99 -8.72 3.28
C LEU A 156 -14.58 -9.07 4.71
N GLN A 157 -13.65 -10.02 4.88
CA GLN A 157 -13.06 -10.29 6.18
C GLN A 157 -12.24 -9.07 6.66
N ALA A 158 -11.44 -8.46 5.79
CA ALA A 158 -10.70 -7.24 6.13
C ALA A 158 -11.62 -6.13 6.64
N ILE A 159 -12.74 -5.88 5.96
CA ILE A 159 -13.73 -4.88 6.37
C ILE A 159 -14.28 -5.20 7.76
N ARG A 160 -14.64 -6.46 8.06
CA ARG A 160 -15.12 -6.87 9.38
C ARG A 160 -14.08 -6.67 10.46
N THR A 161 -12.85 -7.07 10.21
CA THR A 161 -11.73 -6.93 11.16
C THR A 161 -11.41 -5.45 11.43
N ILE A 162 -11.40 -4.60 10.41
CA ILE A 162 -11.19 -3.15 10.57
C ILE A 162 -12.35 -2.51 11.34
N ARG A 163 -13.61 -2.88 11.05
CA ARG A 163 -14.76 -2.40 11.81
C ARG A 163 -14.68 -2.75 13.30
N GLY A 164 -14.09 -3.89 13.63
CA GLY A 164 -13.85 -4.30 15.02
C GLY A 164 -12.95 -3.36 15.81
N VAL A 165 -12.07 -2.59 15.16
CA VAL A 165 -11.24 -1.55 15.79
C VAL A 165 -12.07 -0.34 16.22
N ASN A 166 -13.17 -0.07 15.55
CA ASN A 166 -14.13 1.00 15.86
C ASN A 166 -13.48 2.40 15.90
N SER A 167 -12.62 2.72 14.94
CA SER A 167 -12.02 4.06 14.80
C SER A 167 -12.11 4.56 13.36
N LYS A 168 -12.46 5.82 13.20
CA LYS A 168 -12.49 6.49 11.90
C LYS A 168 -11.11 6.66 11.27
N ASN A 169 -10.05 6.55 12.07
CA ASN A 169 -8.66 6.69 11.64
C ASN A 169 -8.12 5.40 11.01
N ILE A 170 -8.82 4.28 11.20
CA ILE A 170 -8.46 3.00 10.57
C ILE A 170 -9.39 2.75 9.39
N GLY A 171 -8.82 2.42 8.23
CA GLY A 171 -9.60 2.20 7.02
C GLY A 171 -9.03 1.10 6.15
N LEU A 172 -9.61 0.96 4.96
CA LEU A 172 -9.28 -0.09 4.01
C LEU A 172 -8.39 0.46 2.89
N VAL A 173 -7.39 -0.31 2.51
CA VAL A 173 -6.77 -0.30 1.19
C VAL A 173 -7.40 -1.41 0.36
N TYR A 174 -7.74 -1.14 -0.88
CA TYR A 174 -8.14 -2.18 -1.80
C TYR A 174 -7.10 -2.34 -2.92
N VAL A 175 -6.57 -3.55 -3.02
CA VAL A 175 -5.59 -3.95 -4.04
C VAL A 175 -6.21 -5.05 -4.87
N ALA A 176 -6.59 -4.75 -6.12
CA ALA A 176 -7.30 -5.71 -6.97
C ALA A 176 -6.50 -7.01 -7.14
N SER A 177 -5.19 -6.92 -7.34
CA SER A 177 -4.31 -8.08 -7.51
C SER A 177 -4.17 -8.95 -6.26
N HIS A 178 -4.42 -8.43 -5.06
CA HIS A 178 -4.33 -9.20 -3.82
C HIS A 178 -5.56 -10.06 -3.54
N THR A 179 -6.76 -9.55 -3.86
CA THR A 179 -8.01 -10.23 -3.56
C THR A 179 -8.60 -11.00 -4.74
N PHE A 180 -8.03 -10.85 -5.94
CA PHE A 180 -8.55 -11.42 -7.18
C PHE A 180 -8.73 -12.95 -7.09
N HIS A 181 -7.79 -13.65 -6.48
CA HIS A 181 -7.82 -15.10 -6.31
C HIS A 181 -8.95 -15.60 -5.38
N MET A 182 -9.55 -14.70 -4.59
CA MET A 182 -10.69 -15.00 -3.73
C MET A 182 -12.03 -14.96 -4.48
N ASN A 183 -12.02 -14.67 -5.78
CA ASN A 183 -13.22 -14.53 -6.64
C ASN A 183 -14.25 -13.52 -6.12
N GLN A 184 -13.79 -12.48 -5.46
CA GLN A 184 -14.67 -11.41 -4.96
C GLN A 184 -14.79 -10.29 -6.00
N PRO A 185 -16.00 -9.95 -6.45
CA PRO A 185 -16.19 -8.81 -7.35
C PRO A 185 -15.73 -7.52 -6.69
N PRO A 186 -14.92 -6.67 -7.37
CA PRO A 186 -14.46 -5.39 -6.84
C PRO A 186 -15.58 -4.52 -6.29
N LEU A 187 -16.69 -4.43 -7.02
CA LEU A 187 -17.84 -3.62 -6.65
C LEU A 187 -18.47 -4.05 -5.31
N THR A 188 -18.50 -5.34 -5.01
CA THR A 188 -19.02 -5.84 -3.72
C THR A 188 -18.15 -5.36 -2.56
N ILE A 189 -16.83 -5.45 -2.69
CA ILE A 189 -15.89 -4.97 -1.65
C ILE A 189 -16.01 -3.45 -1.49
N MET A 190 -16.06 -2.70 -2.59
CA MET A 190 -16.15 -1.23 -2.57
C MET A 190 -17.43 -0.73 -1.90
N ARG A 191 -18.60 -1.31 -2.25
CA ARG A 191 -19.88 -0.96 -1.63
C ARG A 191 -19.91 -1.27 -0.14
N GLU A 192 -19.38 -2.43 0.25
CA GLU A 192 -19.32 -2.82 1.66
C GLU A 192 -18.35 -1.94 2.46
N ALA A 193 -17.23 -1.57 1.88
CA ALA A 193 -16.25 -0.69 2.52
C ALA A 193 -16.75 0.75 2.65
N GLY A 194 -17.44 1.29 1.63
CA GLY A 194 -17.90 2.67 1.62
C GLY A 194 -16.78 3.67 1.94
N GLU A 195 -17.00 4.56 2.91
CA GLU A 195 -16.05 5.60 3.35
C GLU A 195 -14.76 5.05 4.01
N MET A 196 -14.74 3.77 4.38
CA MET A 196 -13.51 3.14 4.88
C MET A 196 -12.45 3.00 3.78
N LEU A 197 -12.86 2.88 2.52
CA LEU A 197 -11.96 2.78 1.38
C LEU A 197 -11.41 4.15 1.01
N ARG A 198 -10.14 4.38 1.33
CA ARG A 198 -9.48 5.67 1.10
C ARG A 198 -8.20 5.57 0.27
N LEU A 199 -7.72 4.35 0.03
CA LEU A 199 -6.58 4.10 -0.83
C LEU A 199 -6.83 2.84 -1.67
N VAL A 200 -6.44 2.91 -2.95
CA VAL A 200 -6.43 1.74 -3.85
C VAL A 200 -5.08 1.62 -4.53
N HIS A 201 -4.63 0.38 -4.72
CA HIS A 201 -3.54 0.09 -5.64
C HIS A 201 -4.10 -0.39 -6.97
N VAL A 202 -3.61 0.19 -8.05
CA VAL A 202 -3.99 -0.18 -9.41
C VAL A 202 -2.88 -1.05 -9.99
N SER A 203 -3.14 -2.34 -9.98
CA SER A 203 -2.27 -3.37 -10.56
C SER A 203 -3.13 -4.52 -11.06
N ASP A 204 -2.79 -5.03 -12.23
CA ASP A 204 -3.49 -6.17 -12.85
C ASP A 204 -2.90 -7.49 -12.38
N THR A 205 -3.64 -8.57 -12.53
CA THR A 205 -3.20 -9.93 -12.23
C THR A 205 -3.97 -10.92 -13.08
N MET A 206 -3.34 -12.04 -13.40
CA MET A 206 -3.99 -13.14 -14.10
C MET A 206 -4.80 -13.99 -13.14
N ASP A 207 -5.86 -14.62 -13.64
CA ASP A 207 -6.55 -15.69 -12.93
C ASP A 207 -5.52 -16.73 -12.46
N HIS A 208 -5.55 -17.07 -11.19
CA HIS A 208 -4.61 -18.02 -10.59
C HIS A 208 -4.65 -19.42 -11.25
N LYS A 209 -5.78 -19.80 -11.88
CA LYS A 209 -5.88 -21.06 -12.65
C LYS A 209 -5.08 -20.97 -13.96
N ARG A 210 -5.07 -19.81 -14.61
CA ARG A 210 -4.28 -19.56 -15.83
C ARG A 210 -2.79 -19.40 -15.53
N SER A 211 -2.45 -18.90 -14.37
CA SER A 211 -1.06 -18.74 -13.89
C SER A 211 -0.52 -19.98 -13.18
N HIS A 212 -1.17 -21.15 -13.32
CA HIS A 212 -0.79 -22.38 -12.64
C HIS A 212 -0.69 -22.24 -11.11
N GLY A 213 -1.53 -21.41 -10.52
CA GLY A 213 -1.53 -21.10 -9.08
C GLY A 213 -0.45 -20.09 -8.65
N LEU A 214 0.34 -19.55 -9.57
CA LEU A 214 1.32 -18.52 -9.25
C LEU A 214 0.62 -17.19 -9.01
N ARG A 215 0.70 -16.71 -7.77
CA ARG A 215 0.23 -15.38 -7.35
C ARG A 215 1.35 -14.34 -7.32
N TYR A 216 2.57 -14.76 -7.60
CA TYR A 216 3.76 -13.95 -7.51
C TYR A 216 4.46 -13.85 -8.86
N ILE A 217 5.00 -12.69 -9.16
CA ILE A 217 5.95 -12.51 -10.25
C ILE A 217 7.35 -12.90 -9.78
N THR A 218 8.21 -13.22 -10.74
CA THR A 218 9.64 -13.34 -10.47
C THR A 218 10.17 -11.96 -10.07
N ASN A 219 10.96 -11.93 -9.00
CA ASN A 219 11.57 -10.67 -8.57
C ASN A 219 12.50 -10.13 -9.66
N PRO A 220 12.60 -8.79 -9.81
CA PRO A 220 13.66 -8.19 -10.59
C PRO A 220 15.03 -8.68 -10.12
N PRO A 221 16.05 -8.77 -11.00
CA PRO A 221 17.38 -9.19 -10.61
C PRO A 221 17.91 -8.39 -9.42
N GLY A 222 18.48 -9.08 -8.43
CA GLY A 222 19.02 -8.47 -7.21
C GLY A 222 18.03 -8.24 -6.08
N ASN A 223 16.72 -8.46 -6.29
CA ASN A 223 15.71 -8.38 -5.24
C ASN A 223 15.42 -9.75 -4.64
N SER A 224 15.53 -9.91 -3.33
CA SER A 224 15.24 -11.16 -2.63
C SER A 224 13.76 -11.31 -2.22
N VAL A 225 12.98 -10.26 -2.32
CA VAL A 225 11.57 -10.25 -1.91
C VAL A 225 10.69 -10.75 -3.06
N ARG A 226 9.85 -11.75 -2.81
CA ARG A 226 8.80 -12.18 -3.76
C ARG A 226 7.72 -11.11 -3.81
N VAL A 227 7.31 -10.74 -5.02
CA VAL A 227 6.30 -9.72 -5.28
C VAL A 227 5.07 -10.38 -5.90
N HIS A 228 3.87 -9.97 -5.50
CA HIS A 228 2.63 -10.41 -6.15
C HIS A 228 2.62 -9.99 -7.62
N GLN A 229 1.73 -10.61 -8.40
CA GLN A 229 1.51 -10.15 -9.76
C GLN A 229 0.94 -8.73 -9.71
N HIS A 230 1.77 -7.76 -10.00
CA HIS A 230 1.42 -6.37 -10.15
C HIS A 230 1.67 -5.98 -11.61
N LEU A 231 0.81 -6.49 -12.51
CA LEU A 231 0.90 -6.24 -13.93
C LEU A 231 0.30 -4.86 -14.27
N LYS A 232 0.63 -4.32 -15.44
CA LYS A 232 -0.03 -3.11 -15.91
C LYS A 232 -1.45 -3.41 -16.39
N ILE A 233 -2.33 -2.43 -16.36
CA ILE A 233 -3.72 -2.53 -16.85
C ILE A 233 -3.75 -3.15 -18.25
N GLY A 234 -4.50 -4.22 -18.39
CA GLY A 234 -4.71 -4.95 -19.65
C GLY A 234 -3.80 -6.15 -19.87
N ASP A 235 -2.83 -6.41 -18.99
CA ASP A 235 -1.99 -7.60 -19.06
C ASP A 235 -2.55 -8.79 -18.23
N GLY A 236 -3.58 -8.55 -17.41
CA GLY A 236 -4.27 -9.54 -16.60
C GLY A 236 -5.76 -9.68 -16.89
N ASP A 237 -6.49 -10.15 -15.91
CA ASP A 237 -7.91 -10.51 -16.02
C ASP A 237 -8.81 -9.64 -15.11
N VAL A 238 -8.29 -8.59 -14.46
CA VAL A 238 -9.10 -7.69 -13.62
C VAL A 238 -10.13 -6.95 -14.45
N ASN A 239 -11.37 -6.93 -14.01
CA ASN A 239 -12.44 -6.16 -14.65
C ASN A 239 -12.32 -4.66 -14.34
N TRP A 240 -11.48 -3.95 -15.08
CA TRP A 240 -11.21 -2.53 -14.90
C TRP A 240 -12.43 -1.63 -15.04
N PRO A 241 -13.34 -1.84 -16.02
CA PRO A 241 -14.59 -1.08 -16.09
C PRO A 241 -15.42 -1.19 -14.80
N GLU A 242 -15.53 -2.37 -14.22
CA GLU A 242 -16.22 -2.58 -12.94
C GLU A 242 -15.45 -1.91 -11.79
N PHE A 243 -14.12 -2.04 -11.75
CA PHE A 243 -13.28 -1.42 -10.74
C PHE A 243 -13.45 0.10 -10.70
N PHE A 244 -13.24 0.79 -11.83
CA PHE A 244 -13.37 2.24 -11.89
C PHE A 244 -14.82 2.70 -11.74
N GLY A 245 -15.78 1.94 -12.28
CA GLY A 245 -17.21 2.17 -12.08
C GLY A 245 -17.59 2.12 -10.60
N GLY A 246 -17.07 1.14 -9.86
CA GLY A 246 -17.29 1.02 -8.42
C GLY A 246 -16.68 2.16 -7.63
N LEU A 247 -15.46 2.59 -7.95
CA LEU A 247 -14.83 3.76 -7.32
C LEU A 247 -15.62 5.04 -7.54
N LYS A 248 -16.18 5.22 -8.74
CA LYS A 248 -17.07 6.35 -9.04
C LYS A 248 -18.37 6.28 -8.25
N GLU A 249 -18.98 5.10 -8.18
CA GLU A 249 -20.25 4.89 -7.47
C GLU A 249 -20.16 5.25 -5.98
N ILE A 250 -19.04 4.89 -5.32
CA ILE A 250 -18.84 5.21 -3.89
C ILE A 250 -18.27 6.61 -3.65
N GLY A 251 -18.10 7.45 -4.68
CA GLY A 251 -17.57 8.81 -4.58
C GLY A 251 -16.05 8.89 -4.30
N PHE A 252 -15.32 7.80 -4.46
CA PHE A 252 -13.87 7.76 -4.22
C PHE A 252 -13.11 8.71 -5.14
N LEU A 253 -13.49 8.79 -6.42
CA LEU A 253 -12.81 9.61 -7.44
C LEU A 253 -12.95 11.11 -7.16
N ASP A 254 -14.04 11.55 -6.53
CA ASP A 254 -14.33 12.94 -6.24
C ASP A 254 -13.74 13.41 -4.89
N ASN A 255 -13.28 12.47 -4.06
CA ASN A 255 -12.71 12.78 -2.76
C ASN A 255 -11.23 13.23 -2.90
N PRO A 256 -10.87 14.50 -2.56
CA PRO A 256 -9.50 15.00 -2.70
C PRO A 256 -8.48 14.29 -1.79
N ASN A 257 -8.94 13.61 -0.75
CA ASN A 257 -8.10 12.89 0.19
C ASN A 257 -7.85 11.42 -0.22
N SER A 258 -8.64 10.88 -1.16
CA SER A 258 -8.42 9.52 -1.67
C SER A 258 -7.11 9.42 -2.43
N VAL A 259 -6.44 8.28 -2.29
CA VAL A 259 -5.17 7.98 -2.95
C VAL A 259 -5.34 6.77 -3.88
N MET A 260 -4.95 6.95 -5.14
CA MET A 260 -4.84 5.87 -6.12
C MET A 260 -3.36 5.67 -6.43
N CYS A 261 -2.81 4.52 -6.07
CA CYS A 261 -1.40 4.22 -6.25
C CYS A 261 -1.20 3.34 -7.49
N SER A 262 -0.39 3.82 -8.43
CA SER A 262 0.11 3.04 -9.57
C SER A 262 1.22 2.12 -9.04
N SER A 263 0.90 0.85 -8.82
CA SER A 263 1.80 -0.13 -8.22
C SER A 263 2.02 -1.28 -9.22
N VAL A 264 2.89 -1.06 -10.20
CA VAL A 264 3.15 -1.99 -11.30
C VAL A 264 4.61 -2.35 -11.36
N PHE A 265 4.91 -3.63 -11.42
CA PHE A 265 6.26 -4.16 -11.53
C PHE A 265 6.52 -4.67 -12.94
N ALA A 266 7.67 -4.30 -13.50
CA ALA A 266 8.16 -4.73 -14.80
C ALA A 266 9.65 -5.04 -14.72
N GLU A 267 10.22 -5.49 -15.83
CA GLU A 267 11.69 -5.57 -15.98
C GLU A 267 12.28 -4.16 -15.89
N ASN A 268 13.48 -4.04 -15.29
CA ASN A 268 14.12 -2.73 -15.01
C ASN A 268 14.17 -1.80 -16.22
N GLU A 269 14.46 -2.34 -17.41
CA GLU A 269 14.56 -1.57 -18.66
C GLU A 269 13.23 -0.98 -19.10
N LYS A 270 12.10 -1.54 -18.64
CA LYS A 270 10.73 -1.14 -19.02
C LYS A 270 10.01 -0.37 -17.92
N ASN A 271 10.60 -0.21 -16.74
CA ASN A 271 9.91 0.40 -15.60
C ASN A 271 9.36 1.80 -15.90
N LYS A 272 10.14 2.65 -16.56
CA LYS A 272 9.69 4.01 -16.92
C LYS A 272 8.57 4.01 -17.95
N GLU A 273 8.68 3.19 -18.97
CA GLU A 273 7.64 3.03 -20.00
C GLU A 273 6.33 2.49 -19.38
N THR A 274 6.45 1.45 -18.58
CA THR A 274 5.32 0.83 -17.89
C THR A 274 4.63 1.80 -16.94
N ALA A 275 5.37 2.58 -16.15
CA ALA A 275 4.80 3.57 -15.25
C ALA A 275 4.06 4.69 -16.00
N LYS A 276 4.59 5.18 -17.13
CA LYS A 276 3.90 6.16 -17.99
C LYS A 276 2.64 5.59 -18.62
N TYR A 277 2.71 4.36 -19.12
CA TYR A 277 1.53 3.66 -19.65
C TYR A 277 0.44 3.53 -18.59
N GLN A 278 0.80 3.08 -17.41
CA GLN A 278 -0.13 2.90 -16.30
C GLN A 278 -0.81 4.21 -15.90
N LEU A 279 -0.04 5.30 -15.77
CA LEU A 279 -0.59 6.62 -15.48
C LEU A 279 -1.60 7.07 -16.55
N ALA A 280 -1.24 6.91 -17.82
CA ALA A 280 -2.13 7.26 -18.93
C ALA A 280 -3.44 6.44 -18.93
N LYS A 281 -3.33 5.13 -18.64
CA LYS A 281 -4.50 4.26 -18.53
C LYS A 281 -5.40 4.60 -17.34
N ILE A 282 -4.83 4.90 -16.18
CA ILE A 282 -5.59 5.39 -15.02
C ILE A 282 -6.35 6.67 -15.39
N GLN A 283 -5.68 7.64 -16.02
CA GLN A 283 -6.30 8.89 -16.44
C GLN A 283 -7.42 8.69 -17.46
N GLU A 284 -7.24 7.79 -18.45
CA GLU A 284 -8.26 7.41 -19.43
C GLU A 284 -9.51 6.82 -18.75
N MET A 285 -9.32 5.97 -17.72
CA MET A 285 -10.43 5.29 -17.04
C MET A 285 -11.21 6.20 -16.07
N ILE A 286 -10.58 7.26 -15.60
CA ILE A 286 -11.24 8.24 -14.72
C ILE A 286 -12.11 9.22 -15.53
N GLY A 287 -11.74 9.54 -16.75
CA GLY A 287 -12.40 10.47 -17.67
C GLY A 287 -11.71 11.81 -17.66
#